data_a03202315d272bfcbb185643d37e98eb
#
_entry.id   a03202315d272bfcbb185643d37e98eb
#
_cell.length_a   1.000
_cell.length_b   1.000
_cell.length_c   1.000
_cell.angle_alpha   90.00
_cell.angle_beta   90.00
_cell.angle_gamma   90.00
#
_symmetry.space_group_name_H-M   'P 1'
#
loop_
_entity.id
_entity.type
_entity.pdbx_description
1 polymer ?
#
loop_
_entity_poly.entity_id
_entity_poly.type
_entity_poly.pdbx_seq_one_letter_code
_entity_poly.pdbx_strand_id
1 'polypeptide(L)'
;MFYIVEQEEKLNSLEKLARLGLYVDIISTNNNYHPKLSSTVAIYLRLLGSDHGHIIPINHSEGLNVSKDRVYSILNKASKLYTLNKKELLYHFNLQGAIDLSLLYSMVKFDRLEYTTENNALNYFYNKFRDFDKINQLIPISKLYELCSKKYDQVKEVIGFSIPNGFNFYNKTATNVFYLLEQSGLGVFYDNYIKMFNPKNPLYNTINNSVLTLYNLYNATSRPTNAFNSVNFAAIPKSPEHRKCFRPQNDFFIEFDFDGYHLRLLCDQINYTLTKESAHKQLAKQYYNKEKITEEEYDKAKQINFHAIYGKIPEKWAHLEVFTKIKAFIDKLWKEFEKNGRVMAPISKKSFSKELMGMNPQKLMNYIMQSLETSRNILILKEVLRYLQDKHTNVVLYTYDALLFDFSIEDGKQTLEEIKEILEETGKYPVKFKYSKDLCL
;
A
#
# COMPACT_ATOMS: atom_id res chain seq x y z
N MET A 1 -3.93 31.42 -19.04
CA MET A 1 -3.74 30.98 -20.45
C MET A 1 -3.47 29.47 -20.42
N PHE A 2 -4.18 28.68 -21.23
CA PHE A 2 -3.94 27.23 -21.24
C PHE A 2 -3.25 26.83 -22.54
N TYR A 3 -2.33 25.87 -22.48
CA TYR A 3 -1.55 25.46 -23.62
C TYR A 3 -1.76 23.97 -23.91
N ILE A 4 -2.38 23.69 -25.06
CA ILE A 4 -2.33 22.34 -25.66
C ILE A 4 -1.01 22.23 -26.39
N VAL A 5 -0.25 21.16 -26.09
CA VAL A 5 1.04 20.91 -26.70
C VAL A 5 0.97 19.67 -27.58
N GLU A 6 0.90 19.90 -28.88
CA GLU A 6 0.73 18.88 -29.92
C GLU A 6 1.86 18.95 -30.99
N GLN A 7 2.57 20.08 -31.03
CA GLN A 7 3.60 20.34 -32.03
C GLN A 7 4.99 19.98 -31.51
N GLU A 8 5.80 19.33 -32.33
CA GLU A 8 7.14 18.86 -31.98
C GLU A 8 8.05 19.97 -31.45
N GLU A 9 7.97 21.18 -32.01
CA GLU A 9 8.76 22.33 -31.53
C GLU A 9 8.44 22.70 -30.07
N LYS A 10 7.15 22.66 -29.70
CA LYS A 10 6.72 22.92 -28.32
C LYS A 10 7.14 21.81 -27.39
N LEU A 11 7.05 20.54 -27.85
CA LEU A 11 7.54 19.37 -27.10
C LEU A 11 9.05 19.45 -26.86
N ASN A 12 9.83 19.83 -27.86
CA ASN A 12 11.27 20.03 -27.72
C ASN A 12 11.61 21.18 -26.74
N SER A 13 10.80 22.23 -26.71
CA SER A 13 10.96 23.31 -25.75
C SER A 13 10.64 22.84 -24.32
N LEU A 14 9.54 22.09 -24.10
CA LEU A 14 9.20 21.49 -22.81
C LEU A 14 10.28 20.51 -22.34
N GLU A 15 10.83 19.70 -23.24
CA GLU A 15 11.88 18.74 -22.92
C GLU A 15 13.16 19.42 -22.41
N LYS A 16 13.55 20.55 -22.99
CA LYS A 16 14.69 21.35 -22.50
C LYS A 16 14.41 21.93 -21.13
N LEU A 17 13.19 22.42 -20.89
CA LEU A 17 12.76 23.01 -19.63
C LEU A 17 12.48 21.96 -18.53
N ALA A 18 12.21 20.70 -18.90
CA ALA A 18 11.96 19.61 -17.95
C ALA A 18 13.12 19.46 -16.94
N ARG A 19 14.34 19.82 -17.32
CA ARG A 19 15.51 19.82 -16.43
C ARG A 19 15.38 20.72 -15.21
N LEU A 20 14.45 21.68 -15.21
CA LEU A 20 14.16 22.56 -14.07
C LEU A 20 13.26 21.87 -13.02
N GLY A 21 12.66 20.74 -13.35
CA GLY A 21 11.71 19.99 -12.53
C GLY A 21 10.26 20.16 -13.01
N LEU A 22 9.49 19.07 -12.85
CA LEU A 22 8.12 18.96 -13.34
C LEU A 22 7.16 18.45 -12.26
N TYR A 23 5.94 18.95 -12.30
CA TYR A 23 4.77 18.27 -11.77
C TYR A 23 4.01 17.61 -12.93
N VAL A 24 3.55 16.37 -12.73
CA VAL A 24 2.73 15.62 -13.69
C VAL A 24 1.47 15.08 -13.04
N ASP A 25 0.34 15.23 -13.71
CA ASP A 25 -0.92 14.56 -13.38
C ASP A 25 -1.38 13.73 -14.58
N ILE A 26 -1.77 12.48 -14.32
CA ILE A 26 -2.25 11.54 -15.33
C ILE A 26 -3.75 11.71 -15.50
N ILE A 27 -4.17 11.79 -16.75
CA ILE A 27 -5.59 11.72 -17.12
C ILE A 27 -5.80 10.37 -17.79
N SER A 28 -6.37 9.45 -17.05
CA SER A 28 -6.69 8.10 -17.52
C SER A 28 -8.05 8.04 -18.21
N THR A 29 -8.34 6.94 -18.91
CA THR A 29 -9.61 6.75 -19.65
C THR A 29 -10.82 6.89 -18.73
N ASN A 30 -10.71 6.43 -17.49
CA ASN A 30 -11.76 6.60 -16.47
C ASN A 30 -11.13 6.57 -15.08
N ASN A 31 -11.37 7.58 -14.27
CA ASN A 31 -10.80 7.73 -12.92
C ASN A 31 -11.28 6.64 -11.92
N ASN A 32 -12.36 5.93 -12.24
CA ASN A 32 -12.90 4.87 -11.39
C ASN A 32 -12.27 3.50 -11.65
N TYR A 33 -11.57 3.30 -12.78
CA TYR A 33 -10.90 2.05 -13.08
C TYR A 33 -9.63 1.87 -12.26
N HIS A 34 -9.33 0.62 -11.93
CA HIS A 34 -8.00 0.27 -11.44
C HIS A 34 -6.94 0.73 -12.47
N PRO A 35 -5.82 1.35 -12.07
CA PRO A 35 -4.84 1.90 -13.03
C PRO A 35 -4.35 0.88 -14.06
N LYS A 36 -4.27 -0.40 -13.71
CA LYS A 36 -3.92 -1.49 -14.65
C LYS A 36 -4.92 -1.65 -15.79
N LEU A 37 -6.19 -1.27 -15.59
CA LEU A 37 -7.29 -1.41 -16.56
C LEU A 37 -7.53 -0.15 -17.36
N SER A 38 -6.83 0.93 -17.06
CA SER A 38 -7.00 2.21 -17.73
C SER A 38 -5.81 2.55 -18.63
N SER A 39 -6.06 3.35 -19.66
CA SER A 39 -5.03 3.88 -20.56
C SER A 39 -4.87 5.38 -20.35
N THR A 40 -3.72 5.93 -20.70
CA THR A 40 -3.50 7.38 -20.63
C THR A 40 -4.25 8.07 -21.76
N VAL A 41 -5.06 9.06 -21.43
CA VAL A 41 -5.78 9.92 -22.37
C VAL A 41 -4.98 11.18 -22.68
N ALA A 42 -4.51 11.83 -21.63
CA ALA A 42 -3.62 12.99 -21.71
C ALA A 42 -2.78 13.07 -20.43
N ILE A 43 -1.79 13.93 -20.42
CA ILE A 43 -1.07 14.32 -19.22
C ILE A 43 -1.14 15.84 -19.04
N TYR A 44 -1.26 16.27 -17.79
CA TYR A 44 -1.03 17.65 -17.41
C TYR A 44 0.39 17.80 -16.87
N LEU A 45 1.11 18.78 -17.39
CA LEU A 45 2.47 19.11 -16.96
C LEU A 45 2.55 20.54 -16.47
N ARG A 46 3.30 20.77 -15.41
CA ARG A 46 3.65 22.10 -14.95
C ARG A 46 5.12 22.17 -14.59
N LEU A 47 5.84 23.11 -15.21
CA LEU A 47 7.21 23.42 -14.83
C LEU A 47 7.20 24.04 -13.44
N LEU A 48 8.11 23.63 -12.57
CA LEU A 48 8.25 24.22 -11.25
C LEU A 48 8.62 25.70 -11.37
N GLY A 49 7.88 26.55 -10.64
CA GLY A 49 8.03 28.01 -10.72
C GLY A 49 7.31 28.69 -11.88
N SER A 50 6.59 27.93 -12.73
CA SER A 50 5.75 28.52 -13.79
C SER A 50 4.33 28.77 -13.33
N ASP A 51 3.74 29.85 -13.81
CA ASP A 51 2.32 30.17 -13.58
C ASP A 51 1.37 29.43 -14.53
N HIS A 52 1.91 28.77 -15.54
CA HIS A 52 1.13 28.12 -16.60
C HIS A 52 1.42 26.62 -16.67
N GLY A 53 0.35 25.85 -16.82
CA GLY A 53 0.42 24.43 -17.11
C GLY A 53 0.32 24.14 -18.61
N HIS A 54 0.64 22.92 -18.97
CA HIS A 54 0.53 22.38 -20.31
C HIS A 54 -0.27 21.08 -20.26
N ILE A 55 -1.10 20.83 -21.27
CA ILE A 55 -1.76 19.54 -21.46
C ILE A 55 -1.31 18.92 -22.76
N ILE A 56 -0.93 17.66 -22.71
CA ILE A 56 -0.45 16.89 -23.85
C ILE A 56 -1.43 15.75 -24.09
N PRO A 57 -2.20 15.77 -25.19
CA PRO A 57 -3.09 14.66 -25.57
C PRO A 57 -2.26 13.46 -26.03
N ILE A 58 -2.68 12.25 -25.64
CA ILE A 58 -2.03 10.98 -26.02
C ILE A 58 -3.04 10.07 -26.72
N ASN A 59 -4.28 10.02 -26.21
CA ASN A 59 -5.38 9.25 -26.76
C ASN A 59 -6.70 9.96 -26.51
N HIS A 60 -6.76 11.22 -26.87
CA HIS A 60 -7.93 12.10 -26.68
C HIS A 60 -8.68 12.30 -28.02
N SER A 61 -9.98 12.51 -27.97
CA SER A 61 -10.80 12.72 -29.17
C SER A 61 -10.59 14.09 -29.83
N GLU A 62 -10.18 15.11 -29.05
CA GLU A 62 -9.83 16.43 -29.54
C GLU A 62 -8.31 16.52 -29.71
N GLY A 63 -7.86 17.14 -30.83
CA GLY A 63 -6.47 17.51 -31.07
C GLY A 63 -5.57 16.40 -31.63
N LEU A 64 -4.34 16.75 -31.89
CA LEU A 64 -3.30 15.84 -32.39
C LEU A 64 -2.62 15.12 -31.22
N ASN A 65 -2.81 13.82 -31.18
CA ASN A 65 -2.26 12.99 -30.10
C ASN A 65 -0.72 12.82 -30.27
N VAL A 66 0.00 12.96 -29.16
CA VAL A 66 1.44 12.75 -29.06
C VAL A 66 1.73 11.31 -28.64
N SER A 67 2.76 10.70 -29.18
CA SER A 67 3.12 9.33 -28.79
C SER A 67 3.51 9.24 -27.31
N LYS A 68 3.16 8.13 -26.68
CA LYS A 68 3.49 7.86 -25.28
C LYS A 68 5.00 7.87 -25.03
N ASP A 69 5.79 7.36 -25.98
CA ASP A 69 7.26 7.33 -25.89
C ASP A 69 7.86 8.74 -25.92
N ARG A 70 7.28 9.63 -26.70
CA ARG A 70 7.71 11.03 -26.73
C ARG A 70 7.46 11.73 -25.40
N VAL A 71 6.30 11.49 -24.81
CA VAL A 71 5.96 11.98 -23.46
C VAL A 71 6.89 11.39 -22.41
N TYR A 72 7.14 10.08 -22.46
CA TYR A 72 8.09 9.40 -21.57
C TYR A 72 9.48 10.04 -21.62
N SER A 73 9.98 10.35 -22.84
CA SER A 73 11.28 11.01 -23.03
C SER A 73 11.35 12.36 -22.29
N ILE A 74 10.28 13.16 -22.36
CA ILE A 74 10.19 14.44 -21.64
C ILE A 74 10.22 14.24 -20.12
N LEU A 75 9.36 13.35 -19.61
CA LEU A 75 9.25 13.09 -18.17
C LEU A 75 10.54 12.52 -17.57
N ASN A 76 11.23 11.64 -18.32
CA ASN A 76 12.46 10.99 -17.88
C ASN A 76 13.67 11.95 -17.80
N LYS A 77 13.60 13.10 -18.47
CA LYS A 77 14.62 14.16 -18.40
C LYS A 77 14.44 15.12 -17.23
N ALA A 78 13.33 15.03 -16.50
CA ALA A 78 13.07 15.89 -15.37
C ALA A 78 14.13 15.67 -14.27
N SER A 79 14.75 16.76 -13.78
CA SER A 79 15.66 16.68 -12.65
C SER A 79 14.94 16.27 -11.36
N LYS A 80 13.69 16.69 -11.23
CA LYS A 80 12.74 16.32 -10.19
C LYS A 80 11.38 16.14 -10.83
N LEU A 81 10.73 15.03 -10.56
CA LEU A 81 9.40 14.74 -11.06
C LEU A 81 8.44 14.54 -9.87
N TYR A 82 7.42 15.37 -9.76
CA TYR A 82 6.40 15.29 -8.73
C TYR A 82 5.08 14.83 -9.33
N THR A 83 4.35 14.00 -8.58
CA THR A 83 3.00 13.55 -8.95
C THR A 83 2.13 13.37 -7.72
N LEU A 84 0.82 13.41 -7.87
CA LEU A 84 -0.11 13.15 -6.76
C LEU A 84 -0.09 11.69 -6.32
N ASN A 85 0.06 10.76 -7.27
CA ASN A 85 0.07 9.32 -7.03
C ASN A 85 1.15 8.66 -7.89
N LYS A 86 2.28 8.35 -7.27
CA LYS A 86 3.39 7.71 -7.97
C LYS A 86 3.04 6.32 -8.51
N LYS A 87 2.23 5.56 -7.77
CA LYS A 87 1.86 4.22 -8.21
C LYS A 87 1.03 4.25 -9.50
N GLU A 88 0.12 5.20 -9.65
CA GLU A 88 -0.59 5.44 -10.89
C GLU A 88 0.37 5.79 -12.03
N LEU A 89 1.34 6.67 -11.78
CA LEU A 89 2.38 7.01 -12.75
C LEU A 89 3.19 5.78 -13.19
N LEU A 90 3.46 4.82 -12.28
CA LEU A 90 4.15 3.57 -12.61
C LEU A 90 3.34 2.70 -13.59
N TYR A 91 2.03 2.62 -13.44
CA TYR A 91 1.17 1.88 -14.38
C TYR A 91 1.20 2.46 -15.79
N HIS A 92 1.31 3.78 -15.90
CA HIS A 92 1.24 4.45 -17.19
C HIS A 92 2.60 4.67 -17.84
N PHE A 93 3.67 4.98 -17.09
CA PHE A 93 4.97 5.39 -17.62
C PHE A 93 6.17 4.70 -16.98
N ASN A 94 6.01 3.84 -15.97
CA ASN A 94 7.11 3.14 -15.27
C ASN A 94 8.25 4.07 -14.80
N LEU A 95 7.92 5.28 -14.34
CA LEU A 95 8.89 6.28 -13.87
C LEU A 95 9.19 6.14 -12.37
N GLN A 96 10.25 5.42 -12.06
CA GLN A 96 10.64 5.08 -10.67
C GLN A 96 11.11 6.29 -9.85
N GLY A 97 11.64 7.33 -10.51
CA GLY A 97 12.26 8.50 -9.87
C GLY A 97 11.26 9.53 -9.30
N ALA A 98 9.96 9.40 -9.58
CA ALA A 98 8.96 10.37 -9.18
C ALA A 98 8.78 10.45 -7.66
N ILE A 99 8.45 11.65 -7.18
CA ILE A 99 8.10 11.97 -5.79
C ILE A 99 6.58 12.00 -5.68
N ASP A 100 6.04 11.16 -4.80
CA ASP A 100 4.61 11.08 -4.49
C ASP A 100 4.23 12.18 -3.49
N LEU A 101 3.42 13.13 -3.93
CA LEU A 101 3.00 14.26 -3.07
C LEU A 101 1.99 13.83 -2.01
N SER A 102 1.09 12.88 -2.30
CA SER A 102 0.14 12.38 -1.30
C SER A 102 0.87 11.63 -0.19
N LEU A 103 1.91 10.86 -0.53
CA LEU A 103 2.76 10.20 0.45
C LEU A 103 3.58 11.24 1.25
N LEU A 104 4.19 12.22 0.58
CA LEU A 104 4.96 13.27 1.24
C LEU A 104 4.10 14.04 2.25
N TYR A 105 2.91 14.46 1.85
CA TYR A 105 1.96 15.14 2.73
C TYR A 105 1.60 14.27 3.94
N SER A 106 1.23 13.00 3.70
CA SER A 106 0.81 12.09 4.77
C SER A 106 1.93 11.80 5.78
N MET A 107 3.18 11.84 5.35
CA MET A 107 4.32 11.65 6.25
C MET A 107 4.72 12.90 7.03
N VAL A 108 4.37 14.10 6.53
CA VAL A 108 4.64 15.38 7.20
C VAL A 108 3.46 15.80 8.08
N LYS A 109 2.23 15.65 7.60
CA LYS A 109 1.01 16.10 8.29
C LYS A 109 0.28 15.00 9.05
N PHE A 110 0.65 13.73 8.83
CA PHE A 110 0.01 12.53 9.38
C PHE A 110 -1.47 12.41 9.02
N ASP A 111 -1.84 13.02 7.91
CA ASP A 111 -3.19 13.07 7.39
C ASP A 111 -3.20 12.82 5.88
N ARG A 112 -4.38 12.61 5.32
CA ARG A 112 -4.57 12.41 3.89
C ARG A 112 -4.59 13.74 3.18
N LEU A 113 -3.84 13.86 2.09
CA LEU A 113 -3.92 15.04 1.22
C LEU A 113 -5.29 15.07 0.52
N GLU A 114 -6.04 16.13 0.78
CA GLU A 114 -7.32 16.38 0.15
C GLU A 114 -7.14 17.34 -1.02
N TYR A 115 -7.77 17.03 -2.13
CA TYR A 115 -7.85 17.90 -3.30
C TYR A 115 -9.13 17.59 -4.08
N THR A 116 -9.63 18.60 -4.81
CA THR A 116 -10.84 18.43 -5.58
C THR A 116 -10.62 17.54 -6.80
N THR A 117 -11.48 16.54 -6.96
CA THR A 117 -11.55 15.67 -8.15
C THR A 117 -12.73 16.04 -9.03
N GLU A 118 -13.54 17.00 -8.59
CA GLU A 118 -14.80 17.37 -9.21
C GLU A 118 -14.81 18.83 -9.66
N ASN A 119 -15.53 19.05 -10.74
CA ASN A 119 -15.85 20.36 -11.28
C ASN A 119 -17.29 20.25 -11.82
N ASN A 120 -18.13 21.25 -11.59
CA ASN A 120 -19.53 21.23 -12.02
C ASN A 120 -19.69 20.96 -13.52
N ALA A 121 -18.76 21.47 -14.34
CA ALA A 121 -18.76 21.19 -15.77
C ALA A 121 -18.42 19.72 -16.07
N LEU A 122 -17.49 19.10 -15.33
CA LEU A 122 -17.14 17.69 -15.45
C LEU A 122 -18.29 16.80 -15.00
N ASN A 123 -18.99 17.14 -13.92
CA ASN A 123 -20.12 16.39 -13.42
C ASN A 123 -21.25 16.30 -14.48
N TYR A 124 -21.44 17.36 -15.27
CA TYR A 124 -22.36 17.32 -16.40
C TYR A 124 -21.94 16.24 -17.43
N PHE A 125 -20.68 16.19 -17.82
CA PHE A 125 -20.17 15.20 -18.76
C PHE A 125 -20.20 13.80 -18.18
N TYR A 126 -19.80 13.59 -16.91
CA TYR A 126 -19.88 12.30 -16.24
C TYR A 126 -21.31 11.79 -16.14
N ASN A 127 -22.28 12.63 -15.87
CA ASN A 127 -23.70 12.23 -15.84
C ASN A 127 -24.25 11.91 -17.24
N LYS A 128 -23.83 12.66 -18.25
CA LYS A 128 -24.27 12.46 -19.65
C LYS A 128 -23.66 11.21 -20.26
N PHE A 129 -22.41 10.89 -19.95
CA PHE A 129 -21.64 9.81 -20.55
C PHE A 129 -21.25 8.71 -19.54
N ARG A 130 -22.02 8.57 -18.45
CA ARG A 130 -21.71 7.62 -17.35
C ARG A 130 -21.51 6.18 -17.79
N ASP A 131 -22.13 5.78 -18.90
CA ASP A 131 -22.08 4.42 -19.43
C ASP A 131 -20.91 4.21 -20.39
N PHE A 132 -20.08 5.23 -20.63
CA PHE A 132 -18.90 5.14 -21.47
C PHE A 132 -17.67 4.78 -20.64
N ASP A 133 -17.04 3.66 -20.97
CA ASP A 133 -15.83 3.19 -20.29
C ASP A 133 -14.66 4.18 -20.39
N LYS A 134 -14.59 4.91 -21.51
CA LYS A 134 -13.49 5.84 -21.82
C LYS A 134 -13.93 7.30 -21.76
N ILE A 135 -14.70 7.64 -20.73
CA ILE A 135 -15.35 8.95 -20.60
C ILE A 135 -14.41 10.13 -20.75
N ASN A 136 -13.19 10.06 -20.18
CA ASN A 136 -12.24 11.17 -20.22
C ASN A 136 -11.71 11.46 -21.64
N GLN A 137 -11.84 10.53 -22.59
CA GLN A 137 -11.52 10.80 -24.00
C GLN A 137 -12.51 11.76 -24.67
N LEU A 138 -13.73 11.87 -24.12
CA LEU A 138 -14.84 12.66 -24.68
C LEU A 138 -15.02 14.00 -23.97
N ILE A 139 -14.43 14.21 -22.79
CA ILE A 139 -14.49 15.46 -22.05
C ILE A 139 -13.61 16.49 -22.73
N PRO A 140 -14.09 17.72 -23.02
CA PRO A 140 -13.27 18.74 -23.63
C PRO A 140 -11.91 18.91 -22.92
N ILE A 141 -10.83 18.90 -23.68
CA ILE A 141 -9.47 18.94 -23.16
C ILE A 141 -9.22 20.19 -22.30
N SER A 142 -9.90 21.29 -22.60
CA SER A 142 -9.89 22.52 -21.80
C SER A 142 -10.44 22.30 -20.39
N LYS A 143 -11.45 21.45 -20.24
CA LYS A 143 -12.05 21.14 -18.93
C LYS A 143 -11.19 20.20 -18.11
N LEU A 144 -10.51 19.25 -18.76
CA LEU A 144 -9.50 18.41 -18.12
C LEU A 144 -8.30 19.25 -17.64
N TYR A 145 -7.86 20.22 -18.45
CA TYR A 145 -6.84 21.18 -18.05
C TYR A 145 -7.26 22.00 -16.80
N GLU A 146 -8.47 22.58 -16.80
CA GLU A 146 -8.99 23.35 -15.67
C GLU A 146 -8.99 22.53 -14.37
N LEU A 147 -9.40 21.25 -14.44
CA LEU A 147 -9.38 20.35 -13.30
C LEU A 147 -7.96 20.10 -12.77
N CYS A 148 -7.03 19.74 -13.65
CA CYS A 148 -5.65 19.48 -13.25
C CYS A 148 -4.95 20.73 -12.72
N SER A 149 -5.23 21.91 -13.31
CA SER A 149 -4.71 23.17 -12.80
C SER A 149 -5.22 23.48 -11.38
N LYS A 150 -6.51 23.25 -11.12
CA LYS A 150 -7.09 23.41 -9.76
C LYS A 150 -6.47 22.42 -8.77
N LYS A 151 -6.29 21.15 -9.15
CA LYS A 151 -5.60 20.17 -8.32
C LYS A 151 -4.18 20.66 -7.96
N TYR A 152 -3.42 21.07 -8.98
CA TYR A 152 -2.07 21.59 -8.75
C TYR A 152 -2.06 22.76 -7.77
N ASP A 153 -2.94 23.74 -7.95
CA ASP A 153 -2.99 24.93 -7.09
C ASP A 153 -3.29 24.59 -5.61
N GLN A 154 -4.04 23.52 -5.37
CA GLN A 154 -4.33 23.02 -4.02
C GLN A 154 -3.15 22.26 -3.38
N VAL A 155 -2.28 21.66 -4.19
CA VAL A 155 -1.21 20.77 -3.69
C VAL A 155 0.20 21.32 -3.87
N LYS A 156 0.38 22.43 -4.59
CA LYS A 156 1.70 23.01 -4.93
C LYS A 156 2.57 23.31 -3.71
N GLU A 157 1.98 23.66 -2.57
CA GLU A 157 2.72 23.92 -1.33
C GLU A 157 3.45 22.69 -0.82
N VAL A 158 2.91 21.47 -1.08
CA VAL A 158 3.53 20.21 -0.66
C VAL A 158 4.89 19.99 -1.37
N ILE A 159 5.06 20.54 -2.57
CA ILE A 159 6.32 20.51 -3.32
C ILE A 159 7.46 21.16 -2.53
N GLY A 160 7.13 22.18 -1.72
CA GLY A 160 8.08 22.88 -0.84
C GLY A 160 8.41 22.15 0.47
N PHE A 161 7.75 21.03 0.77
CA PHE A 161 8.03 20.32 2.01
C PHE A 161 9.40 19.67 1.99
N SER A 162 10.09 19.73 3.13
CA SER A 162 11.32 18.95 3.33
C SER A 162 11.01 17.47 3.33
N ILE A 163 11.85 16.69 2.67
CA ILE A 163 11.72 15.22 2.62
C ILE A 163 11.94 14.65 4.03
N PRO A 164 10.93 14.05 4.67
CA PRO A 164 11.06 13.52 6.01
C PRO A 164 11.86 12.21 6.04
N ASN A 165 12.37 11.86 7.21
CA ASN A 165 13.01 10.56 7.44
C ASN A 165 12.04 9.42 7.08
N GLY A 166 12.56 8.40 6.41
CA GLY A 166 11.77 7.25 5.96
C GLY A 166 11.02 7.45 4.65
N PHE A 167 10.90 8.67 4.12
CA PHE A 167 10.20 8.93 2.87
C PHE A 167 10.71 8.06 1.71
N ASN A 168 12.02 7.99 1.53
CA ASN A 168 12.61 7.19 0.46
C ASN A 168 12.28 5.71 0.56
N PHE A 169 12.15 5.15 1.76
CA PHE A 169 11.72 3.77 1.95
C PHE A 169 10.30 3.55 1.39
N TYR A 170 9.36 4.42 1.74
CA TYR A 170 7.98 4.30 1.26
C TYR A 170 7.84 4.71 -0.21
N ASN A 171 8.45 5.81 -0.63
CA ASN A 171 8.33 6.32 -2.01
C ASN A 171 9.01 5.43 -3.05
N LYS A 172 10.09 4.72 -2.69
CA LYS A 172 10.81 3.84 -3.62
C LYS A 172 10.47 2.38 -3.40
N THR A 173 10.70 1.85 -2.19
CA THR A 173 10.57 0.41 -1.94
C THR A 173 9.12 -0.01 -1.78
N ALA A 174 8.37 0.61 -0.86
CA ALA A 174 6.99 0.22 -0.59
C ALA A 174 6.08 0.42 -1.81
N THR A 175 6.14 1.59 -2.45
CA THR A 175 5.32 1.87 -3.63
C THR A 175 5.58 0.86 -4.75
N ASN A 176 6.86 0.49 -4.99
CA ASN A 176 7.19 -0.49 -6.01
C ASN A 176 6.73 -1.91 -5.65
N VAL A 177 6.87 -2.31 -4.40
CA VAL A 177 6.40 -3.62 -3.90
C VAL A 177 4.89 -3.75 -4.10
N PHE A 178 4.11 -2.75 -3.70
CA PHE A 178 2.67 -2.80 -3.88
C PHE A 178 2.24 -2.64 -5.34
N TYR A 179 2.95 -1.88 -6.15
CA TYR A 179 2.74 -1.85 -7.60
C TYR A 179 2.90 -3.25 -8.21
N LEU A 180 3.94 -4.00 -7.83
CA LEU A 180 4.17 -5.35 -8.33
C LEU A 180 3.13 -6.35 -7.79
N LEU A 181 2.78 -6.28 -6.50
CA LEU A 181 1.76 -7.12 -5.90
C LEU A 181 0.39 -6.95 -6.58
N GLU A 182 0.02 -5.73 -6.93
CA GLU A 182 -1.25 -5.40 -7.58
C GLU A 182 -1.32 -5.85 -9.06
N GLN A 183 -0.21 -6.34 -9.63
CA GLN A 183 -0.23 -6.93 -10.98
C GLN A 183 -0.97 -8.28 -10.99
N SER A 184 -1.01 -8.98 -9.87
CA SER A 184 -1.76 -10.20 -9.69
C SER A 184 -3.12 -9.91 -9.07
N GLY A 185 -4.15 -10.62 -9.51
CA GLY A 185 -5.50 -10.52 -8.96
C GLY A 185 -5.93 -11.81 -8.29
N LEU A 186 -6.94 -11.73 -7.41
CA LEU A 186 -7.60 -12.92 -6.87
C LEU A 186 -8.59 -13.46 -7.90
N GLY A 187 -8.43 -14.72 -8.29
CA GLY A 187 -9.42 -15.41 -9.13
C GLY A 187 -10.77 -15.48 -8.43
N VAL A 188 -11.86 -15.34 -9.18
CA VAL A 188 -13.23 -15.35 -8.66
C VAL A 188 -14.15 -16.21 -9.50
N PHE A 189 -15.18 -16.77 -8.84
CA PHE A 189 -16.42 -17.17 -9.51
C PHE A 189 -17.25 -15.91 -9.69
N TYR A 190 -17.20 -15.32 -10.86
CA TYR A 190 -17.65 -13.96 -11.15
C TYR A 190 -19.07 -13.66 -10.64
N ASP A 191 -20.06 -14.50 -10.98
CA ASP A 191 -21.47 -14.28 -10.59
C ASP A 191 -21.64 -14.30 -9.07
N ASN A 192 -20.96 -15.22 -8.38
CA ASN A 192 -20.99 -15.31 -6.93
C ASN A 192 -20.34 -14.09 -6.29
N TYR A 193 -19.20 -13.64 -6.84
CA TYR A 193 -18.51 -12.45 -6.37
C TYR A 193 -19.41 -11.20 -6.48
N ILE A 194 -20.05 -10.99 -7.65
CA ILE A 194 -20.95 -9.86 -7.85
C ILE A 194 -22.11 -9.89 -6.85
N LYS A 195 -22.72 -11.06 -6.68
CA LYS A 195 -23.86 -11.25 -5.77
C LYS A 195 -23.49 -10.97 -4.31
N MET A 196 -22.33 -11.44 -3.85
CA MET A 196 -21.93 -11.38 -2.45
C MET A 196 -21.29 -10.05 -2.04
N PHE A 197 -20.50 -9.44 -2.91
CA PHE A 197 -19.75 -8.22 -2.60
C PHE A 197 -20.42 -6.96 -3.14
N ASN A 198 -21.32 -7.09 -4.10
CA ASN A 198 -22.07 -5.98 -4.72
C ASN A 198 -21.14 -4.77 -5.03
N PRO A 199 -20.05 -4.94 -5.79
CA PRO A 199 -19.15 -3.86 -6.10
C PRO A 199 -19.88 -2.75 -6.86
N LYS A 200 -19.45 -1.48 -6.68
CA LYS A 200 -20.08 -0.33 -7.37
C LYS A 200 -20.18 -0.51 -8.87
N ASN A 201 -19.14 -1.00 -9.49
CA ASN A 201 -19.10 -1.46 -10.88
C ASN A 201 -17.99 -2.53 -10.99
N PRO A 202 -18.34 -3.78 -11.34
CA PRO A 202 -17.34 -4.86 -11.45
C PRO A 202 -16.23 -4.56 -12.44
N LEU A 203 -16.50 -3.85 -13.53
CA LEU A 203 -15.51 -3.52 -14.56
C LEU A 203 -14.40 -2.62 -14.04
N TYR A 204 -14.58 -1.95 -12.91
CA TYR A 204 -13.55 -1.05 -12.36
C TYR A 204 -12.31 -1.79 -11.87
N ASN A 205 -12.43 -3.06 -11.45
CA ASN A 205 -11.32 -3.83 -10.91
C ASN A 205 -11.28 -5.30 -11.29
N THR A 206 -12.08 -5.74 -12.27
CA THR A 206 -12.07 -7.15 -12.71
C THR A 206 -11.48 -7.30 -14.10
N ILE A 207 -10.66 -8.33 -14.27
CA ILE A 207 -10.08 -8.75 -15.55
C ILE A 207 -9.91 -10.28 -15.55
N ASN A 208 -10.33 -10.95 -16.62
CA ASN A 208 -10.17 -12.40 -16.82
C ASN A 208 -10.61 -13.24 -15.61
N ASN A 209 -11.80 -12.96 -15.05
CA ASN A 209 -12.32 -13.59 -13.84
C ASN A 209 -11.40 -13.44 -12.61
N SER A 210 -10.63 -12.37 -12.56
CA SER A 210 -9.86 -11.97 -11.37
C SER A 210 -10.26 -10.59 -10.91
N VAL A 211 -10.22 -10.37 -9.61
CA VAL A 211 -10.43 -9.07 -9.00
C VAL A 211 -9.10 -8.49 -8.55
N LEU A 212 -8.83 -7.25 -8.97
CA LEU A 212 -7.60 -6.53 -8.61
C LEU A 212 -7.77 -5.82 -7.27
N THR A 213 -6.69 -5.76 -6.51
CA THR A 213 -6.59 -5.04 -5.24
C THR A 213 -5.85 -3.72 -5.43
N LEU A 214 -6.09 -2.75 -4.55
CA LEU A 214 -5.37 -1.48 -4.55
C LEU A 214 -4.94 -1.13 -3.13
N TYR A 215 -3.63 -1.06 -2.90
CA TYR A 215 -3.04 -0.74 -1.60
C TYR A 215 -2.81 0.76 -1.45
N ASN A 216 -3.19 1.31 -0.31
CA ASN A 216 -3.00 2.71 0.03
C ASN A 216 -2.11 2.84 1.27
N LEU A 217 -1.05 3.65 1.16
CA LEU A 217 -0.06 3.92 2.23
C LEU A 217 -0.26 5.27 2.93
N TYR A 218 -1.28 6.05 2.54
CA TYR A 218 -1.48 7.43 2.96
C TYR A 218 -2.21 7.52 4.31
N ASN A 219 -1.61 6.93 5.35
CA ASN A 219 -2.10 7.02 6.72
C ASN A 219 -0.96 7.23 7.71
N ALA A 220 -1.30 7.54 8.96
CA ALA A 220 -0.34 7.91 9.99
C ALA A 220 0.76 6.87 10.22
N THR A 221 0.46 5.59 10.15
CA THR A 221 1.43 4.49 10.35
C THR A 221 2.04 3.97 9.06
N SER A 222 1.55 4.40 7.89
CA SER A 222 1.82 3.83 6.56
C SER A 222 1.51 2.32 6.46
N ARG A 223 0.68 1.79 7.37
CA ARG A 223 0.16 0.43 7.27
C ARG A 223 -0.78 0.35 6.07
N PRO A 224 -0.54 -0.52 5.09
CA PRO A 224 -1.31 -0.53 3.86
C PRO A 224 -2.77 -0.89 4.12
N THR A 225 -3.68 -0.11 3.57
CA THR A 225 -5.09 -0.47 3.46
C THR A 225 -5.34 -1.04 2.07
N ASN A 226 -6.15 -2.09 1.99
CA ASN A 226 -6.43 -2.80 0.75
C ASN A 226 -7.94 -2.82 0.51
N ALA A 227 -8.44 -1.76 -0.11
CA ALA A 227 -9.85 -1.64 -0.45
C ALA A 227 -10.00 -0.94 -1.79
N PHE A 228 -10.83 -1.48 -2.68
CA PHE A 228 -11.13 -0.89 -3.97
C PHE A 228 -12.57 -1.22 -4.40
N ASN A 229 -13.24 -0.26 -5.04
CA ASN A 229 -14.60 -0.44 -5.58
C ASN A 229 -15.59 -1.03 -4.55
N SER A 230 -15.60 -0.49 -3.34
CA SER A 230 -16.43 -0.91 -2.20
C SER A 230 -16.07 -2.27 -1.56
N VAL A 231 -15.07 -2.97 -2.06
CA VAL A 231 -14.60 -4.24 -1.49
C VAL A 231 -13.39 -3.99 -0.60
N ASN A 232 -13.48 -4.39 0.68
CA ASN A 232 -12.36 -4.36 1.61
C ASN A 232 -11.66 -5.72 1.64
N PHE A 233 -10.59 -5.86 0.86
CA PHE A 233 -9.87 -7.13 0.72
C PHE A 233 -9.07 -7.51 1.99
N ALA A 234 -8.75 -6.54 2.85
CA ALA A 234 -8.09 -6.82 4.13
C ALA A 234 -9.06 -7.38 5.19
N ALA A 235 -10.37 -7.29 4.95
CA ALA A 235 -11.42 -7.73 5.87
C ALA A 235 -12.52 -8.50 5.13
N ILE A 236 -12.14 -9.47 4.30
CA ILE A 236 -13.09 -10.37 3.64
C ILE A 236 -13.84 -11.16 4.73
N PRO A 237 -15.18 -11.15 4.73
CA PRO A 237 -15.97 -11.87 5.71
C PRO A 237 -15.58 -13.35 5.83
N LYS A 238 -15.54 -13.86 7.06
CA LYS A 238 -15.13 -15.25 7.31
C LYS A 238 -16.18 -16.29 6.93
N SER A 239 -17.41 -15.86 6.59
CA SER A 239 -18.45 -16.80 6.19
C SER A 239 -18.08 -17.57 4.93
N PRO A 240 -18.40 -18.87 4.84
CA PRO A 240 -18.08 -19.69 3.66
C PRO A 240 -18.65 -19.12 2.36
N GLU A 241 -19.81 -18.48 2.41
CA GLU A 241 -20.48 -17.91 1.22
C GLU A 241 -19.62 -16.80 0.58
N HIS A 242 -18.98 -15.92 1.38
CA HIS A 242 -18.08 -14.89 0.87
C HIS A 242 -16.76 -15.50 0.41
N ARG A 243 -16.19 -16.43 1.19
CA ARG A 243 -14.87 -16.99 0.91
C ARG A 243 -14.83 -17.92 -0.29
N LYS A 244 -15.90 -18.69 -0.54
CA LYS A 244 -16.05 -19.53 -1.72
C LYS A 244 -16.30 -18.76 -3.02
N CYS A 245 -16.47 -17.44 -2.97
CA CYS A 245 -16.46 -16.62 -4.19
C CYS A 245 -15.09 -16.55 -4.85
N PHE A 246 -14.02 -16.81 -4.08
CA PHE A 246 -12.64 -16.76 -4.57
C PHE A 246 -12.12 -18.15 -4.90
N ARG A 247 -11.31 -18.23 -5.94
CA ARG A 247 -10.63 -19.43 -6.39
C ARG A 247 -9.21 -19.10 -6.86
N PRO A 248 -8.25 -20.02 -6.78
CA PRO A 248 -6.96 -19.82 -7.43
C PRO A 248 -7.13 -19.79 -8.96
N GLN A 249 -6.25 -19.09 -9.63
CA GLN A 249 -6.09 -19.16 -11.09
C GLN A 249 -5.18 -20.33 -11.47
N ASN A 250 -4.20 -20.63 -10.60
CA ASN A 250 -3.35 -21.81 -10.66
C ASN A 250 -4.04 -22.98 -9.92
N ASP A 251 -3.29 -23.72 -9.09
CA ASP A 251 -3.77 -24.95 -8.48
C ASP A 251 -4.39 -24.77 -7.10
N PHE A 252 -3.74 -23.97 -6.23
CA PHE A 252 -4.16 -23.79 -4.84
C PHE A 252 -3.93 -22.35 -4.36
N PHE A 253 -4.81 -21.89 -3.46
CA PHE A 253 -4.43 -20.85 -2.52
C PHE A 253 -3.59 -21.46 -1.40
N ILE A 254 -2.48 -20.77 -1.08
CA ILE A 254 -1.65 -21.06 0.08
C ILE A 254 -1.53 -19.80 0.91
N GLU A 255 -1.95 -19.87 2.17
CA GLU A 255 -1.80 -18.78 3.13
C GLU A 255 -0.66 -19.08 4.09
N PHE A 256 0.29 -18.17 4.20
CA PHE A 256 1.27 -18.14 5.28
C PHE A 256 0.90 -17.06 6.28
N ASP A 257 0.76 -17.44 7.55
CA ASP A 257 0.36 -16.58 8.67
C ASP A 257 1.44 -16.64 9.76
N PHE A 258 1.98 -15.49 10.16
CA PHE A 258 3.04 -15.41 11.18
C PHE A 258 2.50 -15.72 12.58
N ASP A 259 3.15 -16.65 13.27
CA ASP A 259 2.76 -17.03 14.64
C ASP A 259 3.11 -15.94 15.66
N GLY A 260 2.07 -15.30 16.22
CA GLY A 260 2.23 -14.29 17.26
C GLY A 260 3.11 -13.11 16.83
N TYR A 261 2.94 -12.63 15.62
CA TYR A 261 3.88 -11.76 14.91
C TYR A 261 4.27 -10.50 15.69
N HIS A 262 3.31 -9.69 16.13
CA HIS A 262 3.61 -8.48 16.91
C HIS A 262 4.33 -8.78 18.23
N LEU A 263 3.99 -9.90 18.87
CA LEU A 263 4.68 -10.32 20.08
C LEU A 263 6.14 -10.67 19.80
N ARG A 264 6.42 -11.40 18.71
CA ARG A 264 7.79 -11.75 18.29
C ARG A 264 8.59 -10.51 17.89
N LEU A 265 7.99 -9.61 17.12
CA LEU A 265 8.62 -8.34 16.76
C LEU A 265 8.98 -7.52 18.00
N LEU A 266 8.08 -7.47 18.99
CA LEU A 266 8.33 -6.78 20.24
C LEU A 266 9.41 -7.45 21.06
N CYS A 267 9.36 -8.79 21.19
CA CYS A 267 10.39 -9.56 21.90
C CYS A 267 11.79 -9.34 21.31
N ASP A 268 11.89 -9.21 19.99
CA ASP A 268 13.12 -8.86 19.30
C ASP A 268 13.62 -7.44 19.70
N GLN A 269 12.74 -6.45 19.81
CA GLN A 269 13.12 -5.08 20.22
C GLN A 269 13.60 -4.99 21.68
N ILE A 270 13.14 -5.91 22.53
CA ILE A 270 13.50 -5.93 23.96
C ILE A 270 14.54 -6.99 24.31
N ASN A 271 15.16 -7.63 23.31
CA ASN A 271 16.12 -8.74 23.49
C ASN A 271 15.54 -9.85 24.40
N TYR A 272 14.33 -10.29 24.11
CA TYR A 272 13.67 -11.42 24.77
C TYR A 272 13.50 -12.56 23.76
N THR A 273 14.12 -13.70 24.04
CA THR A 273 14.14 -14.83 23.09
C THR A 273 12.89 -15.69 23.21
N LEU A 274 12.18 -15.85 22.12
CA LEU A 274 11.13 -16.85 21.96
C LEU A 274 11.65 -18.02 21.10
N THR A 275 11.24 -19.23 21.45
CA THR A 275 11.56 -20.44 20.65
C THR A 275 10.67 -20.50 19.39
N LYS A 276 10.89 -21.52 18.57
CA LYS A 276 10.03 -21.80 17.40
C LYS A 276 8.62 -22.29 17.78
N GLU A 277 8.39 -22.68 19.04
CA GLU A 277 7.04 -23.01 19.55
C GLU A 277 6.14 -21.76 19.49
N SER A 278 4.82 -21.96 19.43
CA SER A 278 3.87 -20.84 19.45
C SER A 278 4.21 -19.84 20.56
N ALA A 279 4.37 -18.55 20.18
CA ALA A 279 4.74 -17.48 21.09
C ALA A 279 3.75 -17.37 22.28
N HIS A 280 2.46 -17.50 21.98
CA HIS A 280 1.42 -17.44 23.02
C HIS A 280 1.46 -18.64 23.96
N LYS A 281 1.78 -19.83 23.44
CA LYS A 281 1.88 -21.05 24.25
C LYS A 281 3.11 -21.01 25.17
N GLN A 282 4.23 -20.49 24.66
CA GLN A 282 5.44 -20.33 25.48
C GLN A 282 5.21 -19.38 26.67
N LEU A 283 4.54 -18.26 26.46
CA LEU A 283 4.20 -17.37 27.56
C LEU A 283 3.11 -17.94 28.49
N ALA A 284 2.13 -18.71 27.96
CA ALA A 284 1.14 -19.42 28.76
C ALA A 284 1.78 -20.36 29.78
N LYS A 285 2.85 -21.09 29.39
CA LYS A 285 3.61 -21.94 30.32
C LYS A 285 4.12 -21.14 31.53
N GLN A 286 4.57 -19.92 31.31
CA GLN A 286 5.03 -19.02 32.38
C GLN A 286 3.87 -18.51 33.24
N TYR A 287 2.72 -18.15 32.63
CA TYR A 287 1.55 -17.64 33.35
C TYR A 287 0.96 -18.65 34.30
N TYR A 288 0.93 -19.90 33.89
CA TYR A 288 0.30 -20.99 34.63
C TYR A 288 1.32 -21.90 35.36
N ASN A 289 2.62 -21.66 35.18
CA ASN A 289 3.69 -22.50 35.70
C ASN A 289 3.48 -23.98 35.39
N LYS A 290 3.20 -24.28 34.08
CA LYS A 290 2.88 -25.62 33.57
C LYS A 290 3.55 -25.88 32.23
N GLU A 291 3.98 -27.10 31.98
CA GLU A 291 4.50 -27.52 30.66
C GLU A 291 3.38 -27.80 29.64
N LYS A 292 2.26 -28.37 30.10
CA LYS A 292 1.11 -28.68 29.25
C LYS A 292 0.05 -27.60 29.43
N ILE A 293 -0.26 -26.90 28.32
CA ILE A 293 -1.24 -25.82 28.26
C ILE A 293 -2.49 -26.33 27.56
N THR A 294 -3.65 -26.15 28.17
CA THR A 294 -4.96 -26.43 27.56
C THR A 294 -5.32 -25.36 26.54
N GLU A 295 -6.28 -25.64 25.68
CA GLU A 295 -6.76 -24.69 24.67
C GLU A 295 -7.35 -23.43 25.31
N GLU A 296 -8.11 -23.57 26.40
CA GLU A 296 -8.64 -22.44 27.17
C GLU A 296 -7.53 -21.57 27.78
N GLU A 297 -6.48 -22.17 28.34
CA GLU A 297 -5.31 -21.46 28.85
C GLU A 297 -4.53 -20.75 27.73
N TYR A 298 -4.45 -21.37 26.56
CA TYR A 298 -3.85 -20.76 25.38
C TYR A 298 -4.61 -19.52 24.92
N ASP A 299 -5.94 -19.60 24.81
CA ASP A 299 -6.77 -18.47 24.39
C ASP A 299 -6.73 -17.31 25.39
N LYS A 300 -6.75 -17.62 26.69
CA LYS A 300 -6.54 -16.61 27.74
C LYS A 300 -5.16 -15.97 27.65
N ALA A 301 -4.11 -16.74 27.42
CA ALA A 301 -2.76 -16.22 27.26
C ALA A 301 -2.66 -15.32 26.02
N LYS A 302 -3.31 -15.67 24.92
CA LYS A 302 -3.41 -14.83 23.73
C LYS A 302 -4.04 -13.47 24.05
N GLN A 303 -5.16 -13.46 24.79
CA GLN A 303 -5.81 -12.22 25.25
C GLN A 303 -4.90 -11.37 26.15
N ILE A 304 -4.20 -12.01 27.11
CA ILE A 304 -3.23 -11.33 27.98
C ILE A 304 -2.13 -10.66 27.15
N ASN A 305 -1.57 -11.38 26.20
CA ASN A 305 -0.51 -10.88 25.33
C ASN A 305 -0.98 -9.69 24.48
N PHE A 306 -2.17 -9.77 23.89
CA PHE A 306 -2.75 -8.64 23.17
C PHE A 306 -3.00 -7.43 24.07
N HIS A 307 -3.49 -7.66 25.29
CA HIS A 307 -3.72 -6.60 26.26
C HIS A 307 -2.41 -5.92 26.68
N ALA A 308 -1.33 -6.69 26.84
CA ALA A 308 -0.02 -6.17 27.18
C ALA A 308 0.65 -5.36 26.04
N ILE A 309 0.42 -5.77 24.78
CA ILE A 309 0.99 -5.08 23.61
C ILE A 309 0.22 -3.78 23.30
N TYR A 310 -1.11 -3.83 23.32
CA TYR A 310 -1.97 -2.74 22.82
C TYR A 310 -2.70 -1.94 23.90
N GLY A 311 -2.68 -2.39 25.15
CA GLY A 311 -3.39 -1.78 26.26
C GLY A 311 -2.50 -1.58 27.48
N LYS A 312 -2.90 -2.17 28.61
CA LYS A 312 -2.17 -2.09 29.88
C LYS A 312 -1.69 -3.47 30.27
N ILE A 313 -0.44 -3.56 30.72
CA ILE A 313 0.11 -4.81 31.27
C ILE A 313 -0.70 -5.17 32.52
N PRO A 314 -1.29 -6.39 32.59
CA PRO A 314 -2.05 -6.81 33.76
C PRO A 314 -1.14 -6.95 34.99
N GLU A 315 -1.55 -6.39 36.12
CA GLU A 315 -0.77 -6.34 37.37
C GLU A 315 -0.33 -7.72 37.85
N LYS A 316 -1.19 -8.72 37.70
CA LYS A 316 -0.92 -10.10 38.09
C LYS A 316 0.36 -10.67 37.49
N TRP A 317 0.69 -10.31 36.27
CA TRP A 317 1.85 -10.83 35.53
C TRP A 317 2.94 -9.78 35.26
N ALA A 318 2.79 -8.57 35.81
CA ALA A 318 3.74 -7.48 35.61
C ALA A 318 5.18 -7.81 36.06
N HIS A 319 5.32 -8.77 36.99
CA HIS A 319 6.59 -9.24 37.51
C HIS A 319 7.36 -10.16 36.54
N LEU A 320 6.71 -10.69 35.50
CA LEU A 320 7.37 -11.56 34.53
C LEU A 320 8.37 -10.75 33.68
N GLU A 321 9.52 -11.36 33.43
CA GLU A 321 10.64 -10.72 32.70
C GLU A 321 10.18 -10.04 31.39
N VAL A 322 9.36 -10.75 30.59
CA VAL A 322 8.87 -10.21 29.32
C VAL A 322 8.08 -8.92 29.53
N PHE A 323 7.20 -8.85 30.52
CA PHE A 323 6.39 -7.65 30.77
C PHE A 323 7.17 -6.52 31.42
N THR A 324 8.14 -6.84 32.26
CA THR A 324 9.10 -5.85 32.80
C THR A 324 9.88 -5.20 31.67
N LYS A 325 10.39 -5.99 30.73
CA LYS A 325 11.11 -5.49 29.56
C LYS A 325 10.19 -4.68 28.62
N ILE A 326 8.95 -5.13 28.36
CA ILE A 326 7.98 -4.38 27.56
C ILE A 326 7.71 -3.02 28.18
N LYS A 327 7.47 -2.95 29.50
CA LYS A 327 7.23 -1.69 30.20
C LYS A 327 8.45 -0.76 30.07
N ALA A 328 9.63 -1.27 30.32
CA ALA A 328 10.87 -0.49 30.19
C ALA A 328 11.06 0.05 28.75
N PHE A 329 10.69 -0.71 27.73
CA PHE A 329 10.73 -0.29 26.33
C PHE A 329 9.74 0.82 26.04
N ILE A 330 8.49 0.71 26.50
CA ILE A 330 7.46 1.75 26.36
C ILE A 330 7.92 3.04 27.05
N ASP A 331 8.42 2.95 28.30
CA ASP A 331 8.90 4.08 29.07
C ASP A 331 10.11 4.76 28.38
N LYS A 332 11.01 3.99 27.78
CA LYS A 332 12.14 4.49 26.99
C LYS A 332 11.68 5.26 25.76
N LEU A 333 10.76 4.68 24.97
CA LEU A 333 10.20 5.33 23.78
C LEU A 333 9.51 6.65 24.15
N TRP A 334 8.75 6.65 25.24
CA TRP A 334 8.03 7.85 25.69
C TRP A 334 8.99 8.95 26.16
N LYS A 335 10.00 8.62 26.96
CA LYS A 335 11.05 9.57 27.38
C LYS A 335 11.79 10.17 26.17
N GLU A 336 12.09 9.34 25.16
CA GLU A 336 12.71 9.83 23.93
C GLU A 336 11.77 10.77 23.18
N PHE A 337 10.47 10.44 23.09
CA PHE A 337 9.46 11.28 22.47
C PHE A 337 9.28 12.62 23.20
N GLU A 338 9.22 12.63 24.52
CA GLU A 338 9.14 13.85 25.33
C GLU A 338 10.35 14.75 25.15
N LYS A 339 11.55 14.15 25.18
CA LYS A 339 12.83 14.86 25.05
C LYS A 339 13.04 15.43 23.65
N ASN A 340 12.83 14.63 22.60
CA ASN A 340 13.21 14.98 21.24
C ASN A 340 12.03 15.48 20.38
N GLY A 341 10.79 15.44 20.91
CA GLY A 341 9.57 15.77 20.18
C GLY A 341 9.18 14.74 19.10
N ARG A 342 9.95 13.67 18.96
CA ARG A 342 9.74 12.62 17.94
C ARG A 342 10.47 11.33 18.28
N VAL A 343 9.97 10.21 17.73
CA VAL A 343 10.60 8.89 17.72
C VAL A 343 10.57 8.32 16.32
N MET A 344 11.60 7.58 15.94
CA MET A 344 11.70 6.96 14.61
C MET A 344 11.40 5.45 14.65
N ALA A 345 10.64 4.96 13.67
CA ALA A 345 10.47 3.53 13.46
C ALA A 345 11.81 2.84 13.13
N PRO A 346 12.05 1.63 13.66
CA PRO A 346 13.37 0.97 13.56
C PRO A 346 13.85 0.72 12.13
N ILE A 347 12.99 0.21 11.23
CA ILE A 347 13.37 -0.19 9.87
C ILE A 347 13.18 0.98 8.89
N SER A 348 11.95 1.46 8.72
CA SER A 348 11.61 2.49 7.73
C SER A 348 12.19 3.87 8.05
N LYS A 349 12.62 4.11 9.31
CA LYS A 349 13.02 5.42 9.83
C LYS A 349 11.91 6.48 9.76
N LYS A 350 10.65 6.06 9.58
CA LYS A 350 9.50 6.99 9.66
C LYS A 350 9.48 7.63 11.04
N SER A 351 9.35 8.95 11.06
CA SER A 351 9.28 9.73 12.29
C SER A 351 7.84 9.88 12.76
N PHE A 352 7.59 9.65 14.03
CA PHE A 352 6.34 9.99 14.71
C PHE A 352 6.60 11.19 15.64
N SER A 353 5.89 12.29 15.42
CA SER A 353 6.15 13.57 16.10
C SER A 353 4.98 14.02 16.97
N LYS A 354 5.19 15.09 17.76
CA LYS A 354 4.16 15.73 18.60
C LYS A 354 3.03 16.36 17.80
N GLU A 355 3.19 16.52 16.48
CA GLU A 355 2.12 16.99 15.59
C GLU A 355 0.97 15.97 15.49
N LEU A 356 1.23 14.69 15.79
CA LEU A 356 0.20 13.67 15.97
C LEU A 356 -0.61 13.94 17.24
N MET A 357 -1.82 14.47 17.07
CA MET A 357 -2.69 14.80 18.21
C MET A 357 -3.04 13.60 19.09
N GLY A 358 -3.14 13.83 20.40
CA GLY A 358 -3.56 12.80 21.37
C GLY A 358 -2.57 11.65 21.53
N MET A 359 -1.25 11.88 21.34
CA MET A 359 -0.23 10.89 21.56
C MET A 359 -0.09 10.57 23.05
N ASN A 360 0.08 9.30 23.38
CA ASN A 360 0.39 8.78 24.70
C ASN A 360 1.34 7.57 24.55
N PRO A 361 1.95 7.08 25.62
CA PRO A 361 2.93 5.98 25.56
C PRO A 361 2.42 4.76 24.79
N GLN A 362 1.17 4.37 25.02
CA GLN A 362 0.58 3.19 24.41
C GLN A 362 0.31 3.38 22.92
N LYS A 363 -0.23 4.56 22.54
CA LYS A 363 -0.48 4.90 21.13
C LYS A 363 0.83 4.99 20.35
N LEU A 364 1.89 5.58 20.95
CA LEU A 364 3.21 5.64 20.36
C LEU A 364 3.78 4.23 20.11
N MET A 365 3.70 3.37 21.13
CA MET A 365 4.10 1.96 21.02
C MET A 365 3.35 1.25 19.88
N ASN A 366 2.04 1.42 19.79
CA ASN A 366 1.23 0.81 18.73
C ASN A 366 1.65 1.29 17.34
N TYR A 367 1.95 2.58 17.19
CA TYR A 367 2.40 3.13 15.90
C TYR A 367 3.79 2.60 15.51
N ILE A 368 4.71 2.50 16.47
CA ILE A 368 6.03 1.92 16.25
C ILE A 368 5.91 0.45 15.83
N MET A 369 5.06 -0.35 16.51
CA MET A 369 4.87 -1.76 16.19
C MET A 369 4.22 -1.97 14.82
N GLN A 370 3.18 -1.21 14.48
CA GLN A 370 2.56 -1.27 13.15
C GLN A 370 3.52 -0.87 12.04
N SER A 371 4.34 0.16 12.28
CA SER A 371 5.35 0.58 11.30
C SER A 371 6.47 -0.45 11.16
N LEU A 372 6.87 -1.10 12.25
CA LEU A 372 7.86 -2.17 12.24
C LEU A 372 7.37 -3.39 11.45
N GLU A 373 6.15 -3.88 11.76
CA GLU A 373 5.47 -4.95 11.00
C GLU A 373 5.43 -4.63 9.50
N THR A 374 4.86 -3.47 9.15
CA THR A 374 4.72 -3.05 7.76
C THR A 374 6.07 -2.96 7.05
N SER A 375 7.05 -2.34 7.69
CA SER A 375 8.37 -2.14 7.07
C SER A 375 9.11 -3.45 6.84
N ARG A 376 9.04 -4.38 7.80
CA ARG A 376 9.62 -5.71 7.65
C ARG A 376 8.92 -6.48 6.53
N ASN A 377 7.59 -6.48 6.50
CA ASN A 377 6.83 -7.19 5.47
C ASN A 377 7.06 -6.63 4.06
N ILE A 378 7.25 -5.33 3.92
CA ILE A 378 7.65 -4.73 2.63
C ILE A 378 9.00 -5.29 2.16
N LEU A 379 9.98 -5.45 3.05
CA LEU A 379 11.27 -6.03 2.69
C LEU A 379 11.14 -7.51 2.32
N ILE A 380 10.36 -8.27 3.09
CA ILE A 380 10.05 -9.68 2.79
C ILE A 380 9.34 -9.80 1.44
N LEU A 381 8.27 -9.03 1.23
CA LEU A 381 7.54 -9.04 -0.05
C LEU A 381 8.44 -8.71 -1.22
N LYS A 382 9.38 -7.79 -1.05
CA LYS A 382 10.37 -7.46 -2.09
C LYS A 382 11.20 -8.70 -2.47
N GLU A 383 11.68 -9.46 -1.49
CA GLU A 383 12.47 -10.68 -1.75
C GLU A 383 11.61 -11.81 -2.32
N VAL A 384 10.39 -12.00 -1.80
CA VAL A 384 9.42 -12.98 -2.33
C VAL A 384 9.07 -12.67 -3.78
N LEU A 385 8.72 -11.41 -4.10
CA LEU A 385 8.39 -11.00 -5.47
C LEU A 385 9.58 -11.17 -6.43
N ARG A 386 10.80 -10.92 -5.94
CA ARG A 386 12.03 -11.17 -6.72
C ARG A 386 12.21 -12.68 -6.99
N TYR A 387 12.02 -13.52 -5.98
CA TYR A 387 12.14 -14.98 -6.10
C TYR A 387 11.10 -15.55 -7.07
N LEU A 388 9.88 -14.99 -7.08
CA LEU A 388 8.77 -15.46 -7.91
C LEU A 388 8.77 -14.87 -9.34
N GLN A 389 9.75 -14.04 -9.72
CA GLN A 389 9.74 -13.34 -11.00
C GLN A 389 9.61 -14.28 -12.21
N ASP A 390 10.25 -15.46 -12.16
CA ASP A 390 10.25 -16.46 -13.22
C ASP A 390 9.44 -17.72 -12.85
N LYS A 391 8.47 -17.57 -11.94
CA LYS A 391 7.59 -18.64 -11.46
C LYS A 391 6.14 -18.41 -11.92
N HIS A 392 5.36 -19.48 -11.92
CA HIS A 392 3.91 -19.42 -12.15
C HIS A 392 3.13 -19.01 -10.89
N THR A 393 3.68 -19.31 -9.72
CA THR A 393 3.16 -18.92 -8.40
C THR A 393 3.21 -17.41 -8.22
N ASN A 394 2.11 -16.82 -7.72
CA ASN A 394 2.00 -15.40 -7.50
C ASN A 394 1.58 -15.08 -6.06
N VAL A 395 2.07 -13.96 -5.50
CA VAL A 395 1.45 -13.36 -4.31
C VAL A 395 0.21 -12.60 -4.77
N VAL A 396 -0.96 -12.90 -4.21
CA VAL A 396 -2.23 -12.29 -4.66
C VAL A 396 -2.89 -11.42 -3.60
N LEU A 397 -2.54 -11.61 -2.30
CA LEU A 397 -3.07 -10.78 -1.23
C LEU A 397 -2.06 -10.68 -0.08
N TYR A 398 -1.95 -9.49 0.49
CA TYR A 398 -1.24 -9.20 1.72
C TYR A 398 -2.22 -8.62 2.75
N THR A 399 -2.32 -9.24 3.91
CA THR A 399 -3.22 -8.85 5.00
C THR A 399 -2.47 -8.78 6.33
N TYR A 400 -1.53 -7.84 6.44
CA TYR A 400 -0.74 -7.54 7.64
C TYR A 400 0.19 -8.69 8.08
N ASP A 401 -0.30 -9.63 8.84
CA ASP A 401 0.42 -10.80 9.36
C ASP A 401 0.29 -12.05 8.47
N ALA A 402 -0.45 -11.95 7.34
CA ALA A 402 -0.63 -13.05 6.41
C ALA A 402 -0.35 -12.66 4.96
N LEU A 403 0.14 -13.63 4.20
CA LEU A 403 0.41 -13.57 2.77
C LEU A 403 -0.32 -14.71 2.07
N LEU A 404 -1.13 -14.37 1.07
CA LEU A 404 -1.84 -15.35 0.24
C LEU A 404 -1.14 -15.48 -1.11
N PHE A 405 -0.88 -16.72 -1.48
CA PHE A 405 -0.29 -17.11 -2.75
C PHE A 405 -1.30 -17.87 -3.61
N ASP A 406 -1.28 -17.61 -4.89
CA ASP A 406 -1.89 -18.44 -5.93
C ASP A 406 -0.79 -19.38 -6.47
N PHE A 407 -0.73 -20.57 -5.91
CA PHE A 407 0.37 -21.51 -6.10
C PHE A 407 0.15 -22.42 -7.31
N SER A 408 1.20 -22.56 -8.12
CA SER A 408 1.27 -23.55 -9.19
C SER A 408 2.07 -24.79 -8.77
N ILE A 409 1.50 -25.98 -9.00
CA ILE A 409 2.18 -27.25 -8.78
C ILE A 409 3.43 -27.38 -9.68
N GLU A 410 3.43 -26.74 -10.84
CA GLU A 410 4.58 -26.74 -11.77
C GLU A 410 5.85 -26.18 -11.14
N ASP A 411 5.72 -25.23 -10.22
CA ASP A 411 6.87 -24.66 -9.50
C ASP A 411 7.47 -25.61 -8.44
N GLY A 412 6.74 -26.66 -8.09
CA GLY A 412 7.19 -27.70 -7.19
C GLY A 412 7.23 -27.34 -5.70
N LYS A 413 7.40 -28.35 -4.87
CA LYS A 413 7.43 -28.22 -3.40
C LYS A 413 8.59 -27.33 -2.90
N GLN A 414 9.72 -27.33 -3.60
CA GLN A 414 10.88 -26.52 -3.23
C GLN A 414 10.53 -25.03 -3.21
N THR A 415 9.67 -24.57 -4.12
CA THR A 415 9.22 -23.16 -4.13
C THR A 415 8.49 -22.77 -2.84
N LEU A 416 7.70 -23.67 -2.25
CA LEU A 416 7.05 -23.42 -0.96
C LEU A 416 8.07 -23.38 0.19
N GLU A 417 9.06 -24.24 0.17
CA GLU A 417 10.12 -24.30 1.18
C GLU A 417 10.96 -23.02 1.15
N GLU A 418 11.34 -22.55 -0.03
CA GLU A 418 12.07 -21.28 -0.22
C GLU A 418 11.24 -20.05 0.19
N ILE A 419 9.95 -19.99 -0.20
CA ILE A 419 9.05 -18.92 0.27
C ILE A 419 9.00 -18.91 1.79
N LYS A 420 8.81 -20.08 2.41
CA LYS A 420 8.77 -20.21 3.86
C LYS A 420 10.07 -19.73 4.52
N GLU A 421 11.22 -20.09 3.97
CA GLU A 421 12.53 -19.66 4.48
C GLU A 421 12.71 -18.14 4.42
N ILE A 422 12.31 -17.52 3.31
CA ILE A 422 12.31 -16.05 3.15
C ILE A 422 11.42 -15.41 4.23
N LEU A 423 10.23 -15.95 4.48
CA LEU A 423 9.30 -15.42 5.47
C LEU A 423 9.84 -15.54 6.89
N GLU A 424 10.39 -16.70 7.24
CA GLU A 424 10.80 -17.03 8.59
C GLU A 424 12.13 -16.40 9.02
N GLU A 425 12.94 -15.87 8.09
CA GLU A 425 14.31 -15.38 8.37
C GLU A 425 15.09 -16.37 9.26
N THR A 426 15.39 -17.55 8.69
CA THR A 426 16.09 -18.64 9.40
C THR A 426 15.35 -19.16 10.65
N GLY A 427 14.03 -19.04 10.67
CA GLY A 427 13.15 -19.53 11.73
C GLY A 427 12.96 -18.59 12.92
N LYS A 428 13.37 -17.32 12.79
CA LYS A 428 13.17 -16.27 13.80
C LYS A 428 11.68 -15.92 13.94
N TYR A 429 10.94 -15.93 12.83
CA TYR A 429 9.53 -15.59 12.76
C TYR A 429 8.72 -16.73 12.13
N PRO A 430 8.43 -17.79 12.89
CA PRO A 430 7.74 -18.96 12.36
C PRO A 430 6.41 -18.62 11.70
N VAL A 431 6.11 -19.26 10.57
CA VAL A 431 4.84 -19.17 9.89
C VAL A 431 4.08 -20.48 9.93
N LYS A 432 2.76 -20.39 10.03
CA LYS A 432 1.82 -21.48 9.78
C LYS A 432 1.36 -21.35 8.35
N PHE A 433 1.15 -22.49 7.67
CA PHE A 433 0.57 -22.45 6.34
C PHE A 433 -0.68 -23.32 6.26
N LYS A 434 -1.60 -22.90 5.42
CA LYS A 434 -2.81 -23.61 5.04
C LYS A 434 -2.95 -23.55 3.53
N TYR A 435 -3.67 -24.50 2.96
CA TYR A 435 -3.95 -24.49 1.53
C TYR A 435 -5.40 -24.89 1.26
N SER A 436 -5.99 -24.36 0.19
CA SER A 436 -7.36 -24.63 -0.20
C SER A 436 -7.57 -24.34 -1.69
N LYS A 437 -8.71 -24.81 -2.24
CA LYS A 437 -9.22 -24.43 -3.57
C LYS A 437 -10.09 -23.16 -3.54
N ASP A 438 -10.27 -22.58 -2.37
CA ASP A 438 -10.99 -21.33 -2.11
C ASP A 438 -10.36 -20.59 -0.92
N LEU A 439 -10.96 -19.48 -0.44
CA LEU A 439 -10.46 -18.75 0.72
C LEU A 439 -10.92 -19.31 2.08
N CYS A 440 -11.53 -20.49 2.14
CA CYS A 440 -11.86 -21.16 3.41
C CYS A 440 -10.60 -21.81 4.02
N LEU A 441 -9.61 -20.99 4.35
CA LEU A 441 -8.30 -21.32 4.90
C LEU A 441 -8.30 -21.29 6.43
#